data_48b46ed9c6d42bb191fedbfed9269a33
#
_entry.id   48b46ed9c6d42bb191fedbfed9269a33
#
_cell.length_a   1.000
_cell.length_b   1.000
_cell.length_c   1.000
_cell.angle_alpha   90.00
_cell.angle_beta   90.00
_cell.angle_gamma   90.00
#
_symmetry.space_group_name_H-M   'P 1'
#
loop_
_entity.id
_entity.type
_entity.pdbx_description
1 polymer ?
#
loop_
_entity_poly.entity_id
_entity_poly.type
_entity_poly.pdbx_seq_one_letter_code
_entity_poly.pdbx_strand_id
1 'polypeptide(L)'
;MSDISHKDKGSILAPLKALGFLARAPVTEKLAPREAAANYRGFHVNDWRKCIGCSTCQKVCDNAAITMVSIPSLPQDPVKGIRNERPAIDYGRCCWCGLCVDICPTGSIALTREYVHTCREDELDSYFVLPDPNGMHDEHYPIGWSKSADADLVDLQRQPMAELPSEKRGDNFDEMVAGYSRQQAIIEASRCVQCGMCHDSCPTHMHAPEYIRAIWRDDPEEAVRQIYRSNPFSHVCGRVCTHRCEAACSIGRRGEPVAIRWLKRHAMDSVPDARVRQIAAEGKAEQPSGRRVAIIGSGPAGLTAAFDLVRQGHAVTVFEALAKPGGMPRYGIPAYRLPYDRLDADIGVIESLGVDIRCNTRVGDDLTMEALQRDYDAVLVAIGLQLGRSTRIPGSGHPDVHAAVELLRRISDGEDIPLPDRIVVIGGGNVAMDIARSLGRLQRQRYGRVDVTVSALEDFEHFLADPQELKEAREEGIQVLQSRGPKEMAVGENGKLLGLRTLGVISIFDEQGRFAPRYDNDDEQLHPAGMVVESIGQMSDVAILGDELTERLEWNRGRLKVDEQGRTAVPWLWSAGDMVRGPDVVHAVADGHRVAASIHAVLQQQTEALS
;
A
#
# COMPACT_ATOMS: atom_id res chain seq x y z
N MET A 1 -25.57 56.26 -27.70
CA MET A 1 -24.64 57.37 -27.96
C MET A 1 -25.49 58.56 -28.30
N SER A 2 -25.77 59.39 -27.33
CA SER A 2 -26.55 60.61 -27.50
C SER A 2 -25.60 61.78 -27.78
N ASP A 3 -25.84 62.47 -28.84
CA ASP A 3 -25.16 63.66 -29.32
C ASP A 3 -24.86 64.67 -28.21
N ILE A 4 -23.60 64.88 -27.91
CA ILE A 4 -23.14 66.04 -27.16
C ILE A 4 -22.94 67.17 -28.15
N SER A 5 -23.97 68.02 -28.31
CA SER A 5 -23.84 69.21 -29.09
C SER A 5 -22.93 70.22 -28.41
N HIS A 6 -21.73 70.41 -28.91
CA HIS A 6 -20.85 71.51 -28.61
C HIS A 6 -21.47 72.85 -29.07
N LYS A 7 -22.27 73.50 -28.21
CA LYS A 7 -22.61 74.88 -28.35
C LYS A 7 -22.79 75.54 -26.99
N ASP A 8 -21.72 75.71 -26.26
CA ASP A 8 -21.63 76.75 -25.24
C ASP A 8 -20.38 77.60 -25.55
N LYS A 9 -20.54 78.56 -26.36
CA LYS A 9 -19.56 79.65 -26.49
C LYS A 9 -19.39 80.27 -25.15
N GLY A 10 -18.17 80.28 -24.59
CA GLY A 10 -17.86 80.74 -23.24
C GLY A 10 -18.44 82.09 -22.90
N SER A 11 -19.45 82.07 -22.10
CA SER A 11 -19.93 83.30 -21.41
C SER A 11 -18.88 83.65 -20.35
N ILE A 12 -18.60 84.97 -20.25
CA ILE A 12 -17.73 85.52 -19.20
C ILE A 12 -18.23 85.16 -17.80
N LEU A 13 -19.49 84.71 -17.68
CA LEU A 13 -20.14 84.25 -16.45
C LEU A 13 -20.07 82.73 -16.27
N ALA A 14 -19.43 82.01 -17.21
CA ALA A 14 -19.31 80.54 -17.11
C ALA A 14 -18.64 80.04 -15.79
N PRO A 15 -17.67 80.78 -15.21
CA PRO A 15 -17.11 80.38 -13.91
C PRO A 15 -18.15 80.47 -12.76
N LEU A 16 -19.16 81.38 -12.87
CA LEU A 16 -20.19 81.43 -11.84
C LEU A 16 -21.15 80.25 -11.84
N LYS A 17 -21.25 79.51 -12.96
CA LYS A 17 -21.98 78.24 -13.02
C LYS A 17 -21.34 77.20 -12.09
N ALA A 18 -20.02 77.27 -11.86
CA ALA A 18 -19.32 76.41 -10.95
C ALA A 18 -19.77 76.56 -9.49
N LEU A 19 -20.22 77.74 -9.12
CA LEU A 19 -20.81 77.98 -7.76
C LEU A 19 -22.07 77.15 -7.51
N GLY A 20 -22.80 76.75 -8.56
CA GLY A 20 -23.95 75.86 -8.46
C GLY A 20 -23.58 74.41 -8.05
N PHE A 21 -22.34 74.05 -8.19
CA PHE A 21 -21.85 72.72 -7.73
C PHE A 21 -21.56 72.70 -6.22
N LEU A 22 -21.33 73.85 -5.59
CA LEU A 22 -21.15 73.95 -4.13
C LEU A 22 -22.42 73.59 -3.33
N ALA A 23 -23.59 73.70 -3.95
CA ALA A 23 -24.87 73.33 -3.35
C ALA A 23 -25.31 71.92 -3.69
N ARG A 24 -24.53 71.17 -4.49
CA ARG A 24 -24.85 69.81 -4.78
C ARG A 24 -24.17 68.90 -3.75
N ALA A 25 -24.88 67.85 -3.33
CA ALA A 25 -24.24 66.78 -2.52
C ALA A 25 -23.01 66.23 -3.26
N PRO A 26 -21.89 66.08 -2.61
CA PRO A 26 -20.69 65.48 -3.23
C PRO A 26 -21.03 64.12 -3.78
N VAL A 27 -20.68 63.90 -5.06
CA VAL A 27 -20.83 62.62 -5.75
C VAL A 27 -19.70 61.66 -5.35
N THR A 28 -18.63 62.23 -4.78
CA THR A 28 -17.50 61.48 -4.26
C THR A 28 -17.82 60.95 -2.87
N GLU A 29 -17.78 59.67 -2.71
CA GLU A 29 -17.83 59.04 -1.40
C GLU A 29 -16.53 59.30 -0.64
N LYS A 30 -16.60 59.42 0.68
CA LYS A 30 -15.41 59.46 1.53
C LYS A 30 -14.64 58.18 1.31
N LEU A 31 -13.32 58.29 1.18
CA LEU A 31 -12.41 57.13 1.15
C LEU A 31 -12.47 56.44 2.53
N ALA A 32 -13.41 55.53 2.69
CA ALA A 32 -13.49 54.66 3.84
C ALA A 32 -13.27 53.22 3.34
N PRO A 33 -12.49 52.42 4.04
CA PRO A 33 -12.36 51.00 3.72
C PRO A 33 -13.77 50.37 3.72
N ARG A 34 -14.20 49.81 2.60
CA ARG A 34 -15.44 49.04 2.54
C ARG A 34 -15.12 47.59 2.75
N GLU A 35 -15.92 46.93 3.55
CA GLU A 35 -15.83 45.48 3.63
C GLU A 35 -16.21 44.86 2.29
N ALA A 36 -15.38 43.92 1.83
CA ALA A 36 -15.70 43.10 0.66
C ALA A 36 -16.93 42.20 0.93
N ALA A 37 -17.60 41.75 -0.11
CA ALA A 37 -18.74 40.84 0.00
C ALA A 37 -18.34 39.54 0.76
N ALA A 38 -19.32 38.91 1.41
CA ALA A 38 -19.07 37.74 2.25
C ALA A 38 -18.35 36.58 1.53
N ASN A 39 -18.60 36.41 0.22
CA ASN A 39 -17.99 35.37 -0.61
C ASN A 39 -16.99 35.97 -1.62
N TYR A 40 -16.32 37.05 -1.24
CA TYR A 40 -15.29 37.69 -2.04
C TYR A 40 -14.07 36.75 -2.22
N ARG A 41 -13.39 36.87 -3.34
CA ARG A 41 -12.19 36.09 -3.68
C ARG A 41 -10.96 36.96 -3.62
N GLY A 42 -10.51 37.26 -2.39
CA GLY A 42 -9.29 38.02 -2.11
C GLY A 42 -8.05 37.14 -2.04
N PHE A 43 -7.04 37.54 -1.26
CA PHE A 43 -5.79 36.82 -1.12
C PHE A 43 -6.00 35.46 -0.42
N HIS A 44 -5.16 34.50 -0.75
CA HIS A 44 -5.24 33.15 -0.21
C HIS A 44 -4.77 33.09 1.24
N VAL A 45 -5.38 32.21 2.00
CA VAL A 45 -4.88 31.70 3.29
C VAL A 45 -4.84 30.18 3.26
N ASN A 46 -3.89 29.59 3.96
CA ASN A 46 -3.74 28.13 4.03
C ASN A 46 -3.55 27.69 5.49
N ASP A 47 -4.47 26.92 6.03
CA ASP A 47 -4.31 26.29 7.35
C ASP A 47 -3.28 25.16 7.26
N TRP A 48 -2.07 25.43 7.69
CA TRP A 48 -0.97 24.49 7.64
C TRP A 48 -1.18 23.24 8.52
N ARG A 49 -2.04 23.31 9.52
CA ARG A 49 -2.43 22.17 10.38
C ARG A 49 -3.31 21.17 9.62
N LYS A 50 -4.12 21.66 8.69
CA LYS A 50 -4.99 20.84 7.83
C LYS A 50 -4.31 20.47 6.52
N CYS A 51 -3.39 21.29 6.03
CA CYS A 51 -2.71 21.06 4.76
C CYS A 51 -1.78 19.84 4.84
N ILE A 52 -1.99 18.88 3.95
CA ILE A 52 -1.20 17.65 3.85
C ILE A 52 -0.10 17.72 2.78
N GLY A 53 0.10 18.86 2.11
CA GLY A 53 1.12 19.02 1.07
C GLY A 53 0.88 18.21 -0.21
N CYS A 54 -0.38 17.90 -0.56
CA CYS A 54 -0.72 16.98 -1.65
C CYS A 54 -0.52 17.54 -3.07
N SER A 55 -0.14 18.81 -3.22
CA SER A 55 0.06 19.49 -4.51
C SER A 55 -1.18 19.57 -5.41
N THR A 56 -2.37 19.18 -4.95
CA THR A 56 -3.59 19.19 -5.77
C THR A 56 -3.96 20.61 -6.22
N CYS A 57 -3.76 21.61 -5.36
CA CYS A 57 -3.96 23.02 -5.71
C CYS A 57 -3.02 23.51 -6.81
N GLN A 58 -1.76 23.02 -6.83
CA GLN A 58 -0.81 23.28 -7.91
C GLN A 58 -1.27 22.61 -9.21
N LYS A 59 -1.71 21.34 -9.14
CA LYS A 59 -2.10 20.56 -10.33
C LYS A 59 -3.33 21.09 -11.04
N VAL A 60 -4.28 21.68 -10.31
CA VAL A 60 -5.50 22.26 -10.88
C VAL A 60 -5.32 23.68 -11.40
N CYS A 61 -4.18 24.32 -11.14
CA CYS A 61 -3.96 25.71 -11.51
C CYS A 61 -3.44 25.82 -12.96
N ASP A 62 -4.34 26.08 -13.92
CA ASP A 62 -3.99 26.24 -15.33
C ASP A 62 -3.03 27.42 -15.60
N ASN A 63 -3.07 28.44 -14.73
CA ASN A 63 -2.20 29.60 -14.84
C ASN A 63 -0.79 29.36 -14.27
N ALA A 64 -0.51 28.18 -13.74
CA ALA A 64 0.74 27.85 -13.06
C ALA A 64 1.13 28.89 -11.97
N ALA A 65 0.13 29.41 -11.26
CA ALA A 65 0.30 30.43 -10.22
C ALA A 65 0.68 29.83 -8.87
N ILE A 66 0.68 28.49 -8.72
CA ILE A 66 0.94 27.81 -7.45
C ILE A 66 2.17 26.94 -7.57
N THR A 67 3.13 27.14 -6.66
CA THR A 67 4.34 26.30 -6.52
C THR A 67 4.37 25.73 -5.11
N MET A 68 4.72 24.46 -4.98
CA MET A 68 4.90 23.83 -3.66
C MET A 68 6.31 24.12 -3.13
N VAL A 69 6.38 24.59 -1.89
CA VAL A 69 7.63 24.91 -1.20
C VAL A 69 7.79 24.01 0.01
N SER A 70 8.97 23.38 0.12
CA SER A 70 9.31 22.53 1.27
C SER A 70 9.56 23.37 2.52
N ILE A 71 8.94 22.99 3.65
CA ILE A 71 9.09 23.61 4.96
C ILE A 71 9.72 22.58 5.90
N PRO A 72 11.03 22.62 6.13
CA PRO A 72 11.75 21.58 6.87
C PRO A 72 11.26 21.33 8.30
N SER A 73 10.64 22.33 8.95
CA SER A 73 10.09 22.21 10.30
C SER A 73 8.78 21.45 10.38
N LEU A 74 8.12 21.17 9.25
CA LEU A 74 6.85 20.45 9.22
C LEU A 74 7.05 18.94 9.11
N PRO A 75 6.17 18.13 9.71
CA PRO A 75 6.28 16.69 9.67
C PRO A 75 6.06 16.13 8.26
N GLN A 76 6.76 15.05 7.96
CA GLN A 76 6.51 14.18 6.82
C GLN A 76 6.04 12.81 7.31
N ASP A 77 5.00 12.26 6.74
CA ASP A 77 4.53 10.90 6.99
C ASP A 77 3.95 10.33 5.67
N PRO A 78 4.78 9.70 4.84
CA PRO A 78 4.32 9.13 3.58
C PRO A 78 3.21 8.09 3.75
N VAL A 79 3.23 7.31 4.86
CA VAL A 79 2.20 6.28 5.15
C VAL A 79 0.84 6.93 5.35
N LYS A 80 0.80 8.07 6.04
CA LYS A 80 -0.43 8.86 6.22
C LYS A 80 -0.71 9.83 5.07
N GLY A 81 0.11 9.85 4.03
CA GLY A 81 -0.02 10.79 2.92
C GLY A 81 0.14 12.23 3.38
N ILE A 82 1.25 12.55 4.06
CA ILE A 82 1.58 13.90 4.56
C ILE A 82 2.97 14.27 4.06
N ARG A 83 3.07 15.41 3.35
CA ARG A 83 4.31 16.05 2.94
C ARG A 83 4.52 17.37 3.69
N ASN A 84 5.76 17.77 3.87
CA ASN A 84 6.13 19.05 4.47
C ASN A 84 6.07 20.24 3.50
N GLU A 85 5.44 20.07 2.35
CA GLU A 85 5.30 21.11 1.33
C GLU A 85 4.06 21.99 1.58
N ARG A 86 4.17 23.27 1.23
CA ARG A 86 3.06 24.23 1.32
C ARG A 86 3.00 25.06 0.04
N PRO A 87 1.77 25.47 -0.39
CA PRO A 87 1.62 26.27 -1.61
C PRO A 87 2.13 27.70 -1.43
N ALA A 88 2.99 28.13 -2.33
CA ALA A 88 3.30 29.53 -2.58
C ALA A 88 2.49 30.01 -3.78
N ILE A 89 1.98 31.23 -3.73
CA ILE A 89 1.09 31.79 -4.75
C ILE A 89 1.77 32.95 -5.46
N ASP A 90 1.84 32.87 -6.80
CA ASP A 90 2.24 33.99 -7.65
C ASP A 90 0.98 34.80 -8.02
N TYR A 91 0.78 35.91 -7.36
CA TYR A 91 -0.38 36.78 -7.59
C TYR A 91 -0.31 37.53 -8.94
N GLY A 92 0.85 37.57 -9.58
CA GLY A 92 1.00 38.05 -10.96
C GLY A 92 0.39 37.11 -11.99
N ARG A 93 0.23 35.83 -11.66
CA ARG A 93 -0.39 34.80 -12.50
C ARG A 93 -1.79 34.41 -12.02
N CYS A 94 -2.12 34.63 -10.76
CA CYS A 94 -3.39 34.21 -10.19
C CYS A 94 -4.56 35.03 -10.78
N CYS A 95 -5.59 34.32 -11.26
CA CYS A 95 -6.84 34.93 -11.73
C CYS A 95 -8.00 34.83 -10.73
N TRP A 96 -7.74 34.43 -9.49
CA TRP A 96 -8.72 34.30 -8.39
C TRP A 96 -9.93 33.41 -8.75
N CYS A 97 -9.76 32.42 -9.60
CA CYS A 97 -10.84 31.53 -10.03
C CYS A 97 -11.42 30.66 -8.88
N GLY A 98 -10.62 30.37 -7.84
CA GLY A 98 -11.06 29.59 -6.68
C GLY A 98 -10.92 28.07 -6.84
N LEU A 99 -10.51 27.55 -8.00
CA LEU A 99 -10.38 26.10 -8.25
C LEU A 99 -9.46 25.41 -7.24
N CYS A 100 -8.39 26.09 -6.79
CA CYS A 100 -7.47 25.57 -5.77
C CYS A 100 -8.16 25.37 -4.40
N VAL A 101 -9.15 26.21 -4.10
CA VAL A 101 -9.97 26.11 -2.89
C VAL A 101 -10.96 24.95 -3.04
N ASP A 102 -11.68 24.89 -4.15
CA ASP A 102 -12.73 23.90 -4.39
C ASP A 102 -12.18 22.47 -4.49
N ILE A 103 -10.98 22.30 -5.07
CA ILE A 103 -10.34 20.98 -5.18
C ILE A 103 -9.66 20.52 -3.88
N CYS A 104 -9.40 21.42 -2.93
CA CYS A 104 -8.62 21.09 -1.73
C CYS A 104 -9.26 19.94 -0.93
N PRO A 105 -8.58 18.78 -0.75
CA PRO A 105 -9.18 17.63 -0.09
C PRO A 105 -9.41 17.83 1.42
N THR A 106 -8.64 18.74 2.03
CA THR A 106 -8.73 19.00 3.48
C THR A 106 -9.41 20.33 3.82
N GLY A 107 -9.79 21.12 2.81
CA GLY A 107 -10.31 22.46 3.02
C GLY A 107 -9.33 23.39 3.74
N SER A 108 -8.01 23.13 3.57
CA SER A 108 -6.97 23.93 4.23
C SER A 108 -6.73 25.29 3.58
N ILE A 109 -7.10 25.45 2.31
CA ILE A 109 -6.91 26.69 1.56
C ILE A 109 -8.25 27.40 1.36
N ALA A 110 -8.28 28.70 1.58
CA ALA A 110 -9.43 29.57 1.39
C ALA A 110 -8.99 30.90 0.80
N LEU A 111 -9.94 31.69 0.28
CA LEU A 111 -9.69 33.06 -0.13
C LEU A 111 -10.27 34.02 0.95
N THR A 112 -9.54 35.07 1.24
CA THR A 112 -9.97 36.09 2.23
C THR A 112 -10.91 37.11 1.59
N ARG A 113 -11.43 38.02 2.42
CA ARG A 113 -12.10 39.22 1.98
C ARG A 113 -11.13 40.40 1.79
N GLU A 114 -9.82 40.15 1.99
CA GLU A 114 -8.78 41.15 1.81
C GLU A 114 -8.51 41.35 0.31
N TYR A 115 -8.66 42.58 -0.19
CA TYR A 115 -8.51 42.93 -1.59
C TYR A 115 -7.48 44.04 -1.82
N VAL A 116 -6.94 44.61 -0.77
CA VAL A 116 -5.89 45.64 -0.82
C VAL A 116 -4.64 45.08 -0.15
N HIS A 117 -3.61 44.91 -0.92
CA HIS A 117 -2.28 44.58 -0.41
C HIS A 117 -1.29 45.55 -1.06
N THR A 118 -0.58 46.29 -0.23
CA THR A 118 0.51 47.18 -0.67
C THR A 118 1.75 46.81 0.10
N CYS A 119 2.83 46.65 -0.61
CA CYS A 119 4.16 46.40 -0.02
C CYS A 119 5.18 47.33 -0.64
N ARG A 120 6.33 47.43 -0.01
CA ARG A 120 7.49 48.12 -0.56
C ARG A 120 8.18 47.20 -1.59
N GLU A 121 9.06 47.78 -2.42
CA GLU A 121 9.78 46.99 -3.44
C GLU A 121 10.67 45.88 -2.85
N ASP A 122 11.22 46.12 -1.65
CA ASP A 122 12.01 45.16 -0.88
C ASP A 122 11.17 44.08 -0.17
N GLU A 123 9.85 44.17 -0.22
CA GLU A 123 8.89 43.23 0.40
C GLU A 123 8.10 42.43 -0.64
N LEU A 124 8.52 42.47 -1.93
CA LEU A 124 7.82 41.79 -3.03
C LEU A 124 7.64 40.27 -2.83
N ASP A 125 8.56 39.63 -2.10
CA ASP A 125 8.46 38.21 -1.76
C ASP A 125 7.20 37.87 -0.97
N SER A 126 6.60 38.84 -0.26
CA SER A 126 5.34 38.67 0.46
C SER A 126 4.14 38.33 -0.46
N TYR A 127 4.26 38.58 -1.77
CA TYR A 127 3.26 38.20 -2.77
C TYR A 127 3.37 36.74 -3.22
N PHE A 128 4.49 36.06 -2.92
CA PHE A 128 4.76 34.70 -3.42
C PHE A 128 4.64 33.63 -2.34
N VAL A 129 4.68 33.99 -1.08
CA VAL A 129 4.67 33.06 0.05
C VAL A 129 3.45 33.31 0.91
N LEU A 130 2.73 32.26 1.25
CA LEU A 130 1.63 32.38 2.19
C LEU A 130 2.14 32.77 3.57
N PRO A 131 1.36 33.53 4.33
CA PRO A 131 1.74 33.94 5.69
C PRO A 131 2.10 32.77 6.60
N ASP A 132 2.84 33.07 7.67
CA ASP A 132 3.19 32.12 8.72
C ASP A 132 1.94 31.39 9.25
N PRO A 133 2.03 30.08 9.52
CA PRO A 133 0.92 29.28 10.04
C PRO A 133 0.27 29.84 11.30
N ASN A 134 1.02 30.57 12.11
CA ASN A 134 0.48 31.19 13.32
C ASN A 134 -0.38 32.43 13.04
N GLY A 135 -0.26 33.04 11.85
CA GLY A 135 -1.05 34.18 11.41
C GLY A 135 -2.19 33.87 10.46
N MET A 136 -2.30 32.63 9.98
CA MET A 136 -3.19 32.27 8.87
C MET A 136 -4.66 32.10 9.23
N HIS A 137 -4.98 31.95 10.48
CA HIS A 137 -6.33 31.86 11.03
C HIS A 137 -6.54 32.88 12.11
N ASP A 138 -5.71 33.89 12.12
CA ASP A 138 -5.91 35.02 12.98
C ASP A 138 -7.19 35.78 12.53
N GLU A 139 -7.91 36.34 13.47
CA GLU A 139 -9.11 37.14 13.26
C GLU A 139 -8.91 38.33 12.28
N HIS A 140 -7.65 38.60 11.95
CA HIS A 140 -7.24 39.66 11.01
C HIS A 140 -7.51 39.32 9.52
N TYR A 141 -7.77 38.07 9.19
CA TYR A 141 -8.06 37.64 7.81
C TYR A 141 -9.48 37.10 7.68
N PRO A 142 -10.47 37.96 7.50
CA PRO A 142 -11.85 37.51 7.35
C PRO A 142 -11.97 36.63 6.11
N ILE A 143 -12.49 35.42 6.31
CA ILE A 143 -12.67 34.47 5.22
C ILE A 143 -13.76 34.93 4.27
N GLY A 144 -13.45 34.91 2.99
CA GLY A 144 -14.36 35.14 1.89
C GLY A 144 -14.80 33.83 1.25
N TRP A 145 -14.26 33.55 0.05
CA TRP A 145 -14.55 32.27 -0.63
C TRP A 145 -13.86 31.11 0.08
N SER A 146 -14.65 30.20 0.56
CA SER A 146 -14.20 28.92 1.09
C SER A 146 -14.92 27.78 0.40
N LYS A 147 -14.35 26.58 0.46
CA LYS A 147 -14.98 25.38 -0.09
C LYS A 147 -16.34 25.16 0.55
N SER A 148 -17.39 25.07 -0.28
CA SER A 148 -18.70 24.61 0.15
C SER A 148 -18.77 23.07 0.13
N ALA A 149 -19.74 22.50 0.87
CA ALA A 149 -19.98 21.06 0.86
C ALA A 149 -20.32 20.52 -0.55
N ASP A 150 -20.90 21.38 -1.38
CA ASP A 150 -21.36 21.01 -2.74
C ASP A 150 -20.31 21.27 -3.84
N ALA A 151 -19.14 21.84 -3.50
CA ALA A 151 -18.09 22.19 -4.46
C ALA A 151 -17.12 21.02 -4.70
N ASP A 152 -17.62 19.85 -5.10
CA ASP A 152 -16.79 18.71 -5.41
C ASP A 152 -16.52 18.62 -6.92
N LEU A 153 -15.24 18.82 -7.30
CA LEU A 153 -14.78 18.77 -8.69
C LEU A 153 -14.54 17.34 -9.21
N VAL A 154 -14.57 16.35 -8.31
CA VAL A 154 -14.42 14.93 -8.63
C VAL A 154 -15.46 14.12 -7.88
N ASP A 155 -15.86 12.97 -8.43
CA ASP A 155 -16.74 12.05 -7.73
C ASP A 155 -16.04 11.49 -6.48
N LEU A 156 -16.70 11.59 -5.33
CA LEU A 156 -16.18 11.13 -4.04
C LEU A 156 -16.47 9.66 -3.75
N GLN A 157 -17.36 9.03 -4.50
CA GLN A 157 -17.71 7.63 -4.35
C GLN A 157 -16.89 6.79 -5.31
N ARG A 158 -16.36 5.65 -4.83
CA ARG A 158 -15.66 4.71 -5.71
C ARG A 158 -16.65 3.87 -6.51
N GLN A 159 -16.21 3.38 -7.66
CA GLN A 159 -17.01 2.44 -8.42
C GLN A 159 -17.20 1.14 -7.63
N PRO A 160 -18.42 0.61 -7.57
CA PRO A 160 -18.70 -0.63 -6.84
C PRO A 160 -17.96 -1.81 -7.48
N MET A 161 -17.40 -2.67 -6.62
CA MET A 161 -16.76 -3.91 -7.03
C MET A 161 -17.79 -5.05 -6.92
N ALA A 162 -17.97 -5.79 -8.01
CA ALA A 162 -18.81 -6.97 -8.00
C ALA A 162 -18.07 -8.14 -7.32
N GLU A 163 -18.72 -8.75 -6.34
CA GLU A 163 -18.23 -9.90 -5.59
C GLU A 163 -19.20 -11.08 -5.73
N LEU A 164 -18.67 -12.29 -5.62
CA LEU A 164 -19.51 -13.48 -5.51
C LEU A 164 -20.33 -13.41 -4.21
N PRO A 165 -21.65 -13.65 -4.27
CA PRO A 165 -22.48 -13.72 -3.07
C PRO A 165 -21.94 -14.75 -2.07
N SER A 166 -22.11 -14.48 -0.76
CA SER A 166 -21.57 -15.33 0.32
C SER A 166 -22.04 -16.78 0.22
N GLU A 167 -23.28 -17.01 -0.23
CA GLU A 167 -23.82 -18.35 -0.43
C GLU A 167 -23.11 -19.13 -1.55
N LYS A 168 -22.58 -18.42 -2.56
CA LYS A 168 -21.87 -19.04 -3.69
C LYS A 168 -20.37 -19.16 -3.45
N ARG A 169 -19.76 -18.19 -2.77
CA ARG A 169 -18.32 -18.18 -2.53
C ARG A 169 -17.88 -19.15 -1.43
N GLY A 170 -18.80 -19.57 -0.54
CA GLY A 170 -18.49 -20.40 0.61
C GLY A 170 -18.27 -21.88 0.32
N ASP A 171 -18.55 -22.38 -0.90
CA ASP A 171 -18.46 -23.79 -1.27
C ASP A 171 -17.45 -24.08 -2.40
N ASN A 172 -16.68 -23.08 -2.82
CA ASN A 172 -15.67 -23.21 -3.87
C ASN A 172 -14.42 -22.38 -3.56
N PHE A 173 -13.40 -22.51 -4.42
CA PHE A 173 -12.15 -21.74 -4.35
C PHE A 173 -11.99 -20.81 -5.57
N ASP A 174 -13.08 -20.47 -6.24
CA ASP A 174 -13.08 -19.51 -7.34
C ASP A 174 -12.77 -18.10 -6.84
N GLU A 175 -12.21 -17.26 -7.69
CA GLU A 175 -11.89 -15.88 -7.36
C GLU A 175 -13.16 -15.12 -6.96
N MET A 176 -13.15 -14.54 -5.75
CA MET A 176 -14.36 -13.93 -5.17
C MET A 176 -14.74 -12.60 -5.82
N VAL A 177 -13.78 -11.88 -6.38
CA VAL A 177 -13.93 -10.50 -6.87
C VAL A 177 -13.87 -10.49 -8.39
N ALA A 178 -14.88 -9.91 -9.05
CA ALA A 178 -14.97 -9.94 -10.51
C ALA A 178 -13.96 -9.05 -11.24
N GLY A 179 -13.47 -7.97 -10.59
CA GLY A 179 -12.69 -6.92 -11.23
C GLY A 179 -13.57 -5.85 -11.90
N TYR A 180 -12.96 -4.72 -12.27
CA TYR A 180 -13.66 -3.66 -12.98
C TYR A 180 -13.81 -3.96 -14.47
N SER A 181 -14.99 -3.68 -15.01
CA SER A 181 -15.17 -3.53 -16.44
C SER A 181 -14.38 -2.32 -16.96
N ARG A 182 -14.14 -2.27 -18.27
CA ARG A 182 -13.46 -1.12 -18.92
C ARG A 182 -14.13 0.22 -18.56
N GLN A 183 -15.46 0.29 -18.59
CA GLN A 183 -16.20 1.51 -18.27
C GLN A 183 -16.02 1.93 -16.80
N GLN A 184 -16.16 0.98 -15.87
CA GLN A 184 -15.93 1.26 -14.44
C GLN A 184 -14.51 1.72 -14.17
N ALA A 185 -13.51 1.11 -14.80
CA ALA A 185 -12.11 1.48 -14.63
C ALA A 185 -11.82 2.91 -15.12
N ILE A 186 -12.37 3.31 -16.28
CA ILE A 186 -12.22 4.69 -16.78
C ILE A 186 -12.86 5.70 -15.83
N ILE A 187 -14.10 5.42 -15.35
CA ILE A 187 -14.78 6.30 -14.40
C ILE A 187 -14.02 6.38 -13.08
N GLU A 188 -13.57 5.25 -12.53
CA GLU A 188 -12.78 5.24 -11.29
C GLU A 188 -11.44 5.99 -11.45
N ALA A 189 -10.77 5.80 -12.59
CA ALA A 189 -9.51 6.47 -12.90
C ALA A 189 -9.66 8.00 -13.03
N SER A 190 -10.82 8.49 -13.49
CA SER A 190 -11.10 9.93 -13.62
C SER A 190 -11.15 10.67 -12.27
N ARG A 191 -11.33 9.95 -11.16
CA ARG A 191 -11.31 10.51 -9.80
C ARG A 191 -9.90 10.91 -9.33
N CYS A 192 -8.86 10.46 -10.04
CA CYS A 192 -7.47 10.67 -9.64
C CYS A 192 -6.99 12.10 -9.94
N VAL A 193 -6.68 12.87 -8.92
CA VAL A 193 -6.14 14.24 -9.02
C VAL A 193 -4.61 14.29 -9.23
N GLN A 194 -3.96 13.16 -9.50
CA GLN A 194 -2.53 13.06 -9.81
C GLN A 194 -1.58 13.63 -8.73
N CYS A 195 -1.97 13.61 -7.47
CA CYS A 195 -1.20 14.21 -6.37
C CYS A 195 0.10 13.48 -6.00
N GLY A 196 0.23 12.18 -6.36
CA GLY A 196 1.45 11.39 -6.12
C GLY A 196 1.60 10.81 -4.71
N MET A 197 0.67 11.05 -3.77
CA MET A 197 0.75 10.51 -2.40
C MET A 197 0.83 8.98 -2.37
N CYS A 198 0.13 8.32 -3.29
CA CYS A 198 0.16 6.87 -3.47
C CYS A 198 1.55 6.33 -3.90
N HIS A 199 2.32 7.10 -4.65
CA HIS A 199 3.70 6.80 -5.02
C HIS A 199 4.60 6.81 -3.77
N ASP A 200 4.52 7.88 -2.98
CA ASP A 200 5.39 8.07 -1.80
C ASP A 200 5.11 7.04 -0.69
N SER A 201 3.85 6.63 -0.54
CA SER A 201 3.44 5.66 0.49
C SER A 201 3.72 4.20 0.10
N CYS A 202 3.97 3.93 -1.19
CA CYS A 202 4.22 2.59 -1.69
C CYS A 202 5.67 2.18 -1.44
N PRO A 203 5.95 1.01 -0.83
CA PRO A 203 7.32 0.54 -0.64
C PRO A 203 8.13 0.40 -1.94
N THR A 204 7.46 0.11 -3.07
CA THR A 204 8.10 0.00 -4.39
C THR A 204 8.06 1.31 -5.18
N HIS A 205 7.58 2.41 -4.60
CA HIS A 205 7.36 3.68 -5.29
C HIS A 205 6.62 3.50 -6.63
N MET A 206 5.50 2.76 -6.57
CA MET A 206 4.68 2.43 -7.73
C MET A 206 4.25 3.69 -8.48
N HIS A 207 4.39 3.71 -9.81
CA HIS A 207 3.94 4.78 -10.70
C HIS A 207 2.41 4.81 -10.83
N ALA A 208 1.72 4.90 -9.67
CA ALA A 208 0.27 4.83 -9.64
C ALA A 208 -0.43 6.00 -10.36
N PRO A 209 -0.02 7.27 -10.22
CA PRO A 209 -0.61 8.35 -10.99
C PRO A 209 -0.52 8.12 -12.50
N GLU A 210 0.61 7.58 -12.99
CA GLU A 210 0.89 7.36 -14.40
C GLU A 210 0.02 6.24 -14.98
N TYR A 211 -0.05 5.07 -14.34
CA TYR A 211 -0.89 3.99 -14.85
C TYR A 211 -2.39 4.30 -14.72
N ILE A 212 -2.82 5.04 -13.68
CA ILE A 212 -4.21 5.48 -13.56
C ILE A 212 -4.56 6.46 -14.69
N ARG A 213 -3.65 7.39 -15.02
CA ARG A 213 -3.84 8.29 -16.17
C ARG A 213 -3.92 7.54 -17.51
N ALA A 214 -3.11 6.48 -17.68
CA ALA A 214 -3.16 5.65 -18.87
C ALA A 214 -4.52 4.90 -18.98
N ILE A 215 -5.03 4.35 -17.87
CA ILE A 215 -6.36 3.73 -17.81
C ILE A 215 -7.45 4.74 -18.16
N TRP A 216 -7.37 5.97 -17.62
CA TRP A 216 -8.34 7.03 -17.93
C TRP A 216 -8.36 7.38 -19.43
N ARG A 217 -7.19 7.29 -20.09
CA ARG A 217 -7.04 7.49 -21.53
C ARG A 217 -7.36 6.25 -22.36
N ASP A 218 -7.81 5.18 -21.70
CA ASP A 218 -8.11 3.90 -22.33
C ASP A 218 -6.90 3.24 -23.02
N ASP A 219 -5.73 3.39 -22.40
CA ASP A 219 -4.48 2.79 -22.85
C ASP A 219 -3.94 1.79 -21.80
N PRO A 220 -4.46 0.55 -21.79
CA PRO A 220 -4.05 -0.46 -20.83
C PRO A 220 -2.61 -0.95 -21.05
N GLU A 221 -2.05 -0.91 -22.26
CA GLU A 221 -0.65 -1.28 -22.51
C GLU A 221 0.30 -0.29 -21.86
N GLU A 222 0.04 1.02 -22.00
CA GLU A 222 0.82 2.04 -21.30
C GLU A 222 0.68 1.91 -19.79
N ALA A 223 -0.53 1.59 -19.29
CA ALA A 223 -0.72 1.32 -17.87
C ALA A 223 0.17 0.16 -17.38
N VAL A 224 0.22 -0.96 -18.11
CA VAL A 224 1.11 -2.10 -17.82
C VAL A 224 2.58 -1.68 -17.87
N ARG A 225 2.98 -0.89 -18.85
CA ARG A 225 4.37 -0.38 -18.96
C ARG A 225 4.77 0.43 -17.73
N GLN A 226 3.90 1.33 -17.25
CA GLN A 226 4.14 2.08 -16.02
C GLN A 226 4.19 1.20 -14.78
N ILE A 227 3.38 0.15 -14.72
CA ILE A 227 3.36 -0.83 -13.62
C ILE A 227 4.68 -1.61 -13.56
N TYR A 228 5.18 -2.12 -14.69
CA TYR A 228 6.41 -2.93 -14.74
C TYR A 228 7.70 -2.16 -14.47
N ARG A 229 7.64 -0.83 -14.38
CA ARG A 229 8.79 -0.02 -13.92
C ARG A 229 9.16 -0.27 -12.47
N SER A 230 8.23 -0.77 -11.66
CA SER A 230 8.42 -0.91 -10.22
C SER A 230 7.79 -2.16 -9.59
N ASN A 231 7.17 -3.06 -10.36
CA ASN A 231 6.61 -4.27 -9.76
C ASN A 231 6.39 -5.39 -10.79
N PRO A 232 7.19 -6.49 -10.75
CA PRO A 232 6.97 -7.66 -11.59
C PRO A 232 5.83 -8.58 -11.10
N PHE A 233 5.37 -8.44 -9.83
CA PHE A 233 4.25 -9.18 -9.24
C PHE A 233 2.94 -8.41 -9.32
N SER A 234 2.55 -8.02 -10.52
CA SER A 234 1.46 -7.05 -10.68
C SER A 234 0.09 -7.68 -10.69
N HIS A 235 -0.08 -8.91 -11.17
CA HIS A 235 -1.31 -9.68 -10.97
C HIS A 235 -1.54 -10.00 -9.50
N VAL A 236 -0.49 -10.42 -8.79
CA VAL A 236 -0.52 -10.70 -7.34
C VAL A 236 -0.87 -9.44 -6.57
N CYS A 237 -0.12 -8.35 -6.74
CA CYS A 237 -0.35 -7.10 -6.01
C CYS A 237 -1.65 -6.38 -6.42
N GLY A 238 -2.19 -6.65 -7.59
CA GLY A 238 -3.52 -6.20 -8.00
C GLY A 238 -4.65 -6.86 -7.21
N ARG A 239 -4.37 -8.00 -6.54
CA ARG A 239 -5.36 -8.81 -5.82
C ARG A 239 -5.18 -8.81 -4.30
N VAL A 240 -3.94 -8.98 -3.82
CA VAL A 240 -3.69 -9.23 -2.37
C VAL A 240 -2.80 -8.21 -1.68
N CYS A 241 -2.44 -7.10 -2.34
CA CYS A 241 -1.67 -6.03 -1.70
C CYS A 241 -2.48 -5.37 -0.58
N THR A 242 -1.82 -5.00 0.51
CA THR A 242 -2.37 -4.26 1.66
C THR A 242 -2.73 -2.79 1.35
N HIS A 243 -2.65 -2.37 0.10
CA HIS A 243 -3.08 -1.10 -0.51
C HIS A 243 -2.83 0.18 0.34
N ARG A 244 -1.67 0.33 0.95
CA ARG A 244 -1.26 1.54 1.69
C ARG A 244 -1.43 2.83 0.87
N CYS A 245 -1.27 2.72 -0.45
CA CYS A 245 -1.50 3.81 -1.39
C CYS A 245 -2.94 4.36 -1.34
N GLU A 246 -3.94 3.53 -1.07
CA GLU A 246 -5.34 3.95 -0.90
C GLU A 246 -5.53 4.67 0.43
N ALA A 247 -4.90 4.19 1.51
CA ALA A 247 -4.91 4.87 2.81
C ALA A 247 -4.26 6.28 2.76
N ALA A 248 -3.23 6.46 1.91
CA ALA A 248 -2.57 7.74 1.70
C ALA A 248 -3.26 8.63 0.66
N CYS A 249 -4.26 8.13 -0.06
CA CYS A 249 -4.93 8.86 -1.14
C CYS A 249 -5.58 10.15 -0.63
N SER A 250 -5.26 11.29 -1.27
CA SER A 250 -5.81 12.59 -0.86
C SER A 250 -7.34 12.67 -0.98
N ILE A 251 -7.95 11.98 -1.95
CA ILE A 251 -9.41 11.91 -2.10
C ILE A 251 -10.06 11.22 -0.90
N GLY A 252 -9.40 10.24 -0.29
CA GLY A 252 -9.87 9.57 0.93
C GLY A 252 -10.03 10.49 2.15
N ARG A 253 -9.57 11.75 2.08
CA ARG A 253 -9.81 12.76 3.13
C ARG A 253 -11.22 13.36 3.08
N ARG A 254 -11.95 13.16 1.99
CA ARG A 254 -13.28 13.75 1.75
C ARG A 254 -14.34 12.70 1.45
N GLY A 255 -13.95 11.59 0.86
CA GLY A 255 -14.81 10.50 0.46
C GLY A 255 -14.04 9.20 0.44
N GLU A 256 -14.38 8.30 -0.46
CA GLU A 256 -13.65 7.06 -0.63
C GLU A 256 -12.37 7.28 -1.44
N PRO A 257 -11.22 6.69 -1.04
CA PRO A 257 -9.98 6.76 -1.81
C PRO A 257 -10.19 6.15 -3.20
N VAL A 258 -9.41 6.59 -4.19
CA VAL A 258 -9.38 5.95 -5.51
C VAL A 258 -9.01 4.47 -5.35
N ALA A 259 -9.71 3.58 -6.04
CA ALA A 259 -9.50 2.13 -5.98
C ALA A 259 -8.23 1.69 -6.74
N ILE A 260 -7.09 2.14 -6.25
CA ILE A 260 -5.77 2.05 -6.92
C ILE A 260 -5.38 0.59 -7.20
N ARG A 261 -5.63 -0.30 -6.22
CA ARG A 261 -5.38 -1.73 -6.35
C ARG A 261 -6.22 -2.36 -7.46
N TRP A 262 -7.51 -2.05 -7.52
CA TRP A 262 -8.41 -2.59 -8.53
C TRP A 262 -8.14 -2.04 -9.93
N LEU A 263 -7.71 -0.79 -10.04
CA LEU A 263 -7.25 -0.21 -11.31
C LEU A 263 -5.99 -0.92 -11.82
N LYS A 264 -5.03 -1.24 -10.94
CA LYS A 264 -3.87 -2.06 -11.31
C LYS A 264 -4.30 -3.43 -11.83
N ARG A 265 -5.21 -4.12 -11.11
CA ARG A 265 -5.77 -5.40 -11.55
C ARG A 265 -6.40 -5.28 -12.92
N HIS A 266 -7.25 -4.25 -13.14
CA HIS A 266 -7.87 -4.01 -14.43
C HIS A 266 -6.85 -3.88 -15.56
N ALA A 267 -5.78 -3.10 -15.38
CA ALA A 267 -4.73 -2.96 -16.39
C ALA A 267 -4.11 -4.31 -16.74
N MET A 268 -3.74 -5.10 -15.73
CA MET A 268 -3.12 -6.40 -15.92
C MET A 268 -4.06 -7.42 -16.58
N ASP A 269 -5.34 -7.44 -16.19
CA ASP A 269 -6.33 -8.37 -16.73
C ASP A 269 -6.80 -7.96 -18.16
N SER A 270 -6.53 -6.71 -18.59
CA SER A 270 -6.92 -6.20 -19.91
C SER A 270 -5.88 -6.44 -21.01
N VAL A 271 -4.64 -6.77 -20.66
CA VAL A 271 -3.56 -6.96 -21.63
C VAL A 271 -3.21 -8.44 -21.71
N PRO A 272 -3.15 -9.06 -22.89
CA PRO A 272 -2.79 -10.47 -23.03
C PRO A 272 -1.39 -10.77 -22.48
N ASP A 273 -1.21 -11.91 -21.80
CA ASP A 273 0.05 -12.31 -21.15
C ASP A 273 1.26 -12.28 -22.10
N ALA A 274 1.07 -12.64 -23.37
CA ALA A 274 2.13 -12.56 -24.39
C ALA A 274 2.60 -11.11 -24.61
N ARG A 275 1.67 -10.14 -24.57
CA ARG A 275 2.01 -8.73 -24.73
C ARG A 275 2.66 -8.18 -23.45
N VAL A 276 2.21 -8.61 -22.29
CA VAL A 276 2.83 -8.28 -20.99
C VAL A 276 4.30 -8.72 -20.97
N ARG A 277 4.63 -9.92 -21.45
CA ARG A 277 6.02 -10.42 -21.57
C ARG A 277 6.87 -9.51 -22.47
N GLN A 278 6.33 -9.04 -23.60
CA GLN A 278 7.04 -8.11 -24.49
C GLN A 278 7.33 -6.78 -23.79
N ILE A 279 6.34 -6.21 -23.11
CA ILE A 279 6.50 -4.96 -22.35
C ILE A 279 7.55 -5.12 -21.25
N ALA A 280 7.51 -6.22 -20.48
CA ALA A 280 8.47 -6.50 -19.42
C ALA A 280 9.92 -6.66 -19.93
N ALA A 281 10.08 -7.09 -21.18
CA ALA A 281 11.38 -7.22 -21.84
C ALA A 281 11.95 -5.89 -22.35
N GLU A 282 11.15 -4.82 -22.41
CA GLU A 282 11.62 -3.50 -22.83
C GLU A 282 12.76 -3.02 -21.91
N GLY A 283 13.87 -2.61 -22.50
CA GLY A 283 15.04 -2.11 -21.75
C GLY A 283 15.89 -3.18 -21.06
N LYS A 284 15.70 -4.48 -21.38
CA LYS A 284 16.65 -5.54 -20.99
C LYS A 284 18.00 -5.30 -21.69
N ALA A 285 19.10 -5.52 -20.95
CA ALA A 285 20.45 -5.43 -21.50
C ALA A 285 20.65 -6.42 -22.67
N GLU A 286 21.19 -5.93 -23.78
CA GLU A 286 21.47 -6.75 -24.97
C GLU A 286 22.69 -7.66 -24.78
N GLN A 287 23.66 -7.22 -23.98
CA GLN A 287 24.90 -7.94 -23.74
C GLN A 287 24.92 -8.62 -22.37
N PRO A 288 25.33 -9.90 -22.31
CA PRO A 288 25.55 -10.58 -21.05
C PRO A 288 26.69 -9.93 -20.25
N SER A 289 26.49 -9.80 -18.93
CA SER A 289 27.52 -9.29 -18.02
C SER A 289 28.66 -10.29 -17.74
N GLY A 290 28.47 -11.56 -18.08
CA GLY A 290 29.37 -12.66 -17.75
C GLY A 290 29.29 -13.10 -16.27
N ARG A 291 28.45 -12.47 -15.44
CA ARG A 291 28.30 -12.77 -14.01
C ARG A 291 27.12 -13.69 -13.75
N ARG A 292 27.28 -14.58 -12.75
CA ARG A 292 26.28 -15.55 -12.32
C ARG A 292 25.81 -15.26 -10.90
N VAL A 293 24.49 -15.21 -10.71
CA VAL A 293 23.86 -14.97 -9.40
C VAL A 293 22.98 -16.16 -9.04
N ALA A 294 23.17 -16.69 -7.82
CA ALA A 294 22.29 -17.69 -7.23
C ALA A 294 21.27 -17.02 -6.31
N ILE A 295 20.02 -17.44 -6.39
CA ILE A 295 18.94 -16.98 -5.51
C ILE A 295 18.30 -18.20 -4.86
N ILE A 296 18.22 -18.21 -3.53
CA ILE A 296 17.61 -19.28 -2.74
C ILE A 296 16.23 -18.83 -2.31
N GLY A 297 15.20 -19.46 -2.87
CA GLY A 297 13.80 -19.15 -2.65
C GLY A 297 13.15 -18.34 -3.78
N SER A 298 12.05 -18.87 -4.31
CA SER A 298 11.26 -18.32 -5.41
C SER A 298 10.05 -17.51 -4.93
N GLY A 299 10.12 -16.92 -3.74
CA GLY A 299 9.12 -15.96 -3.25
C GLY A 299 9.25 -14.60 -3.93
N PRO A 300 8.35 -13.64 -3.62
CA PRO A 300 8.34 -12.32 -4.25
C PRO A 300 9.67 -11.56 -4.19
N ALA A 301 10.42 -11.64 -3.09
CA ALA A 301 11.72 -10.99 -2.98
C ALA A 301 12.76 -11.58 -3.93
N GLY A 302 12.88 -12.93 -3.93
CA GLY A 302 13.85 -13.62 -4.78
C GLY A 302 13.54 -13.46 -6.27
N LEU A 303 12.29 -13.62 -6.67
CA LEU A 303 11.89 -13.48 -8.07
C LEU A 303 11.93 -12.03 -8.56
N THR A 304 11.67 -11.03 -7.70
CA THR A 304 11.88 -9.61 -8.06
C THR A 304 13.35 -9.31 -8.28
N ALA A 305 14.23 -9.82 -7.40
CA ALA A 305 15.67 -9.68 -7.60
C ALA A 305 16.13 -10.38 -8.89
N ALA A 306 15.58 -11.57 -9.18
CA ALA A 306 15.86 -12.27 -10.43
C ALA A 306 15.45 -11.47 -11.67
N PHE A 307 14.24 -10.84 -11.62
CA PHE A 307 13.73 -9.97 -12.68
C PHE A 307 14.68 -8.81 -12.97
N ASP A 308 15.14 -8.09 -11.96
CA ASP A 308 16.04 -6.95 -12.15
C ASP A 308 17.41 -7.38 -12.64
N LEU A 309 18.00 -8.42 -12.02
CA LEU A 309 19.36 -8.90 -12.35
C LEU A 309 19.44 -9.47 -13.76
N VAL A 310 18.44 -10.22 -14.21
CA VAL A 310 18.43 -10.74 -15.60
C VAL A 310 18.25 -9.61 -16.62
N ARG A 311 17.51 -8.56 -16.29
CA ARG A 311 17.38 -7.35 -17.14
C ARG A 311 18.68 -6.56 -17.22
N GLN A 312 19.53 -6.64 -16.21
CA GLN A 312 20.88 -6.05 -16.17
C GLN A 312 21.95 -6.92 -16.84
N GLY A 313 21.55 -8.05 -17.45
CA GLY A 313 22.43 -8.94 -18.22
C GLY A 313 23.12 -10.03 -17.39
N HIS A 314 22.79 -10.21 -16.11
CA HIS A 314 23.34 -11.30 -15.31
C HIS A 314 22.68 -12.65 -15.62
N ALA A 315 23.42 -13.74 -15.52
CA ALA A 315 22.87 -15.09 -15.53
C ALA A 315 22.34 -15.43 -14.13
N VAL A 316 21.03 -15.67 -14.02
CA VAL A 316 20.34 -15.86 -12.74
C VAL A 316 19.77 -17.26 -12.64
N THR A 317 20.11 -17.99 -11.57
CA THR A 317 19.51 -19.27 -11.21
C THR A 317 18.78 -19.13 -9.87
N VAL A 318 17.51 -19.51 -9.83
CA VAL A 318 16.68 -19.53 -8.62
C VAL A 318 16.50 -20.97 -8.18
N PHE A 319 16.85 -21.29 -6.94
CA PHE A 319 16.67 -22.60 -6.33
C PHE A 319 15.44 -22.59 -5.42
N GLU A 320 14.50 -23.48 -5.70
CA GLU A 320 13.24 -23.60 -4.96
C GLU A 320 13.11 -25.02 -4.40
N ALA A 321 12.87 -25.12 -3.10
CA ALA A 321 12.73 -26.41 -2.42
C ALA A 321 11.44 -27.15 -2.80
N LEU A 322 10.38 -26.42 -3.11
CA LEU A 322 9.07 -26.97 -3.42
C LEU A 322 8.88 -27.23 -4.93
N ALA A 323 7.80 -27.92 -5.25
CA ALA A 323 7.53 -28.38 -6.63
C ALA A 323 7.16 -27.23 -7.59
N LYS A 324 6.65 -26.10 -7.06
CA LYS A 324 6.22 -24.95 -7.86
C LYS A 324 6.80 -23.66 -7.27
N PRO A 325 7.16 -22.68 -8.12
CA PRO A 325 7.65 -21.40 -7.64
C PRO A 325 6.49 -20.51 -7.15
N GLY A 326 6.81 -19.48 -6.35
CA GLY A 326 5.87 -18.46 -5.91
C GLY A 326 5.89 -18.15 -4.42
N GLY A 327 6.48 -19.01 -3.57
CA GLY A 327 6.57 -18.76 -2.13
C GLY A 327 5.20 -18.63 -1.45
N MET A 328 5.05 -17.68 -0.49
CA MET A 328 3.79 -17.45 0.24
C MET A 328 2.58 -17.11 -0.67
N PRO A 329 2.68 -16.36 -1.75
CA PRO A 329 1.59 -16.22 -2.72
C PRO A 329 1.03 -17.55 -3.26
N ARG A 330 1.86 -18.57 -3.40
CA ARG A 330 1.44 -19.92 -3.85
C ARG A 330 0.89 -20.76 -2.70
N TYR A 331 1.62 -20.79 -1.59
CA TYR A 331 1.43 -21.80 -0.55
C TYR A 331 0.75 -21.28 0.72
N GLY A 332 0.61 -19.96 0.85
CA GLY A 332 0.00 -19.31 2.01
C GLY A 332 -1.26 -18.50 1.71
N ILE A 333 -1.47 -18.12 0.44
CA ILE A 333 -2.66 -17.35 0.04
C ILE A 333 -3.61 -18.25 -0.74
N PRO A 334 -4.86 -18.42 -0.30
CA PRO A 334 -5.82 -19.29 -0.97
C PRO A 334 -6.20 -18.83 -2.37
N ALA A 335 -6.55 -19.77 -3.26
CA ALA A 335 -6.88 -19.52 -4.66
C ALA A 335 -8.08 -18.58 -4.85
N TYR A 336 -9.04 -18.56 -3.92
CA TYR A 336 -10.19 -17.65 -3.98
C TYR A 336 -9.84 -16.17 -3.79
N ARG A 337 -8.63 -15.87 -3.23
CA ARG A 337 -8.06 -14.51 -3.15
C ARG A 337 -7.08 -14.24 -4.26
N LEU A 338 -6.29 -15.25 -4.61
CA LEU A 338 -5.24 -15.17 -5.63
C LEU A 338 -5.29 -16.42 -6.52
N PRO A 339 -5.96 -16.36 -7.67
CA PRO A 339 -5.92 -17.45 -8.64
C PRO A 339 -4.48 -17.78 -9.04
N TYR A 340 -4.12 -19.06 -8.99
CA TYR A 340 -2.73 -19.46 -9.22
C TYR A 340 -2.28 -19.30 -10.67
N ASP A 341 -3.21 -19.31 -11.64
CA ASP A 341 -2.91 -18.97 -13.03
C ASP A 341 -2.43 -17.51 -13.19
N ARG A 342 -2.92 -16.60 -12.34
CA ARG A 342 -2.46 -15.19 -12.33
C ARG A 342 -1.08 -15.05 -11.69
N LEU A 343 -0.79 -15.82 -10.65
CA LEU A 343 0.56 -15.93 -10.11
C LEU A 343 1.53 -16.54 -11.14
N ASP A 344 1.09 -17.59 -11.83
CA ASP A 344 1.88 -18.24 -12.90
C ASP A 344 2.14 -17.28 -14.08
N ALA A 345 1.20 -16.37 -14.37
CA ALA A 345 1.42 -15.33 -15.37
C ALA A 345 2.56 -14.37 -14.97
N ASP A 346 2.58 -13.88 -13.71
CA ASP A 346 3.67 -13.03 -13.21
C ASP A 346 5.03 -13.76 -13.24
N ILE A 347 5.06 -15.02 -12.78
CA ILE A 347 6.29 -15.85 -12.79
C ILE A 347 6.74 -16.13 -14.23
N GLY A 348 5.82 -16.47 -15.13
CA GLY A 348 6.11 -16.72 -16.54
C GLY A 348 6.67 -15.50 -17.29
N VAL A 349 6.39 -14.29 -16.83
CA VAL A 349 7.08 -13.08 -17.32
C VAL A 349 8.56 -13.14 -16.93
N ILE A 350 8.87 -13.46 -15.67
CA ILE A 350 10.25 -13.51 -15.16
C ILE A 350 11.06 -14.62 -15.87
N GLU A 351 10.47 -15.82 -16.05
CA GLU A 351 11.07 -16.92 -16.78
C GLU A 351 11.34 -16.55 -18.25
N SER A 352 10.41 -15.84 -18.89
CA SER A 352 10.55 -15.40 -20.30
C SER A 352 11.73 -14.47 -20.53
N LEU A 353 12.24 -13.81 -19.48
CA LEU A 353 13.46 -13.01 -19.52
C LEU A 353 14.75 -13.84 -19.45
N GLY A 354 14.67 -15.14 -19.20
CA GLY A 354 15.81 -16.04 -19.15
C GLY A 354 16.30 -16.38 -17.74
N VAL A 355 15.47 -16.22 -16.72
CA VAL A 355 15.75 -16.73 -15.37
C VAL A 355 15.58 -18.25 -15.36
N ASP A 356 16.58 -18.98 -14.84
CA ASP A 356 16.56 -20.44 -14.66
C ASP A 356 15.99 -20.76 -13.26
N ILE A 357 14.74 -21.26 -13.19
CA ILE A 357 14.08 -21.63 -11.92
C ILE A 357 14.16 -23.15 -11.75
N ARG A 358 14.86 -23.60 -10.72
CA ARG A 358 15.06 -25.03 -10.38
C ARG A 358 14.23 -25.38 -9.15
N CYS A 359 13.04 -25.90 -9.38
CA CYS A 359 12.19 -26.47 -8.35
C CYS A 359 12.69 -27.84 -7.86
N ASN A 360 12.13 -28.31 -6.72
CA ASN A 360 12.55 -29.55 -6.06
C ASN A 360 14.08 -29.61 -5.80
N THR A 361 14.66 -28.43 -5.49
CA THR A 361 16.09 -28.32 -5.20
C THR A 361 16.25 -27.59 -3.87
N ARG A 362 16.45 -28.35 -2.80
CA ARG A 362 16.58 -27.79 -1.44
C ARG A 362 18.05 -27.51 -1.14
N VAL A 363 18.39 -26.25 -0.97
CA VAL A 363 19.71 -25.86 -0.47
C VAL A 363 19.85 -26.32 0.99
N GLY A 364 21.02 -26.87 1.33
CA GLY A 364 21.29 -27.56 2.59
C GLY A 364 21.23 -29.07 2.45
N ASP A 365 20.37 -29.60 1.59
CA ASP A 365 20.23 -31.07 1.34
C ASP A 365 20.81 -31.46 -0.05
N ASP A 366 20.25 -30.91 -1.14
CA ASP A 366 20.63 -31.24 -2.52
C ASP A 366 21.84 -30.44 -3.01
N LEU A 367 22.05 -29.24 -2.47
CA LEU A 367 23.08 -28.29 -2.87
C LEU A 367 23.57 -27.51 -1.64
N THR A 368 24.88 -27.47 -1.41
CA THR A 368 25.44 -26.80 -0.24
C THR A 368 25.72 -25.29 -0.48
N MET A 369 25.83 -24.51 0.59
CA MET A 369 26.19 -23.09 0.53
C MET A 369 27.61 -22.88 -0.03
N GLU A 370 28.55 -23.80 0.27
CA GLU A 370 29.93 -23.77 -0.25
C GLU A 370 29.95 -23.99 -1.76
N ALA A 371 29.11 -24.89 -2.28
CA ALA A 371 28.96 -25.08 -3.72
C ALA A 371 28.43 -23.82 -4.41
N LEU A 372 27.45 -23.17 -3.82
CA LEU A 372 26.93 -21.90 -4.34
C LEU A 372 27.98 -20.78 -4.31
N GLN A 373 28.75 -20.66 -3.22
CA GLN A 373 29.86 -19.70 -3.12
C GLN A 373 30.93 -19.92 -4.19
N ARG A 374 31.23 -21.18 -4.52
CA ARG A 374 32.23 -21.51 -5.53
C ARG A 374 31.75 -21.23 -6.95
N ASP A 375 30.47 -21.55 -7.24
CA ASP A 375 29.93 -21.60 -8.58
C ASP A 375 29.22 -20.30 -9.03
N TYR A 376 28.99 -19.35 -8.12
CA TYR A 376 28.31 -18.08 -8.39
C TYR A 376 29.10 -16.88 -7.84
N ASP A 377 28.98 -15.73 -8.51
CA ASP A 377 29.65 -14.49 -8.13
C ASP A 377 28.93 -13.79 -6.93
N ALA A 378 27.63 -14.05 -6.75
CA ALA A 378 26.83 -13.57 -5.63
C ALA A 378 25.72 -14.56 -5.29
N VAL A 379 25.34 -14.61 -4.01
CA VAL A 379 24.24 -15.46 -3.51
C VAL A 379 23.25 -14.60 -2.73
N LEU A 380 21.97 -14.72 -3.06
CA LEU A 380 20.85 -14.10 -2.35
C LEU A 380 20.02 -15.17 -1.62
N VAL A 381 19.84 -15.01 -0.30
CA VAL A 381 18.92 -15.84 0.50
C VAL A 381 17.59 -15.08 0.68
N ALA A 382 16.52 -15.64 0.10
CA ALA A 382 15.18 -15.06 0.08
C ALA A 382 14.10 -16.09 0.43
N ILE A 383 14.34 -16.93 1.43
CA ILE A 383 13.52 -18.10 1.79
C ILE A 383 12.24 -17.74 2.56
N GLY A 384 12.08 -16.49 2.99
CA GLY A 384 10.90 -16.02 3.72
C GLY A 384 10.68 -16.69 5.09
N LEU A 385 9.42 -16.82 5.49
CA LEU A 385 8.98 -17.41 6.76
C LEU A 385 8.07 -18.60 6.48
N GLN A 386 8.61 -19.82 6.50
CA GLN A 386 7.90 -21.02 6.05
C GLN A 386 7.41 -21.93 7.19
N LEU A 387 7.98 -21.78 8.39
CA LEU A 387 7.65 -22.60 9.55
C LEU A 387 6.66 -21.87 10.44
N GLY A 388 5.57 -22.55 10.82
CA GLY A 388 4.62 -22.03 11.81
C GLY A 388 5.21 -22.02 13.22
N ARG A 389 4.85 -20.99 14.00
CA ARG A 389 5.17 -20.96 15.44
C ARG A 389 4.12 -21.72 16.22
N SER A 390 4.57 -22.46 17.25
CA SER A 390 3.67 -23.09 18.21
C SER A 390 3.46 -22.22 19.44
N THR A 391 2.27 -22.27 20.02
CA THR A 391 1.92 -21.63 21.31
C THR A 391 2.73 -22.20 22.47
N ARG A 392 3.22 -23.43 22.34
CA ARG A 392 3.93 -24.18 23.40
C ARG A 392 3.14 -24.33 24.69
N ILE A 393 1.82 -24.28 24.62
CA ILE A 393 0.94 -24.58 25.74
C ILE A 393 0.86 -26.10 25.93
N PRO A 394 0.39 -26.58 27.09
CA PRO A 394 0.19 -28.02 27.32
C PRO A 394 -0.65 -28.65 26.19
N GLY A 395 -0.17 -29.74 25.62
CA GLY A 395 -0.83 -30.49 24.55
C GLY A 395 -0.57 -29.97 23.11
N SER A 396 0.23 -28.91 22.89
CA SER A 396 0.57 -28.40 21.53
C SER A 396 1.25 -29.43 20.62
N GLY A 397 1.85 -30.48 21.16
CA GLY A 397 2.45 -31.58 20.38
C GLY A 397 1.47 -32.68 19.97
N HIS A 398 0.16 -32.49 20.15
CA HIS A 398 -0.82 -33.48 19.75
C HIS A 398 -0.91 -33.61 18.22
N PRO A 399 -1.09 -34.84 17.64
CA PRO A 399 -1.14 -35.06 16.20
C PRO A 399 -2.22 -34.25 15.46
N ASP A 400 -3.34 -33.91 16.13
CA ASP A 400 -4.43 -33.10 15.57
C ASP A 400 -4.24 -31.58 15.82
N VAL A 401 -3.05 -31.15 16.26
CA VAL A 401 -2.65 -29.73 16.34
C VAL A 401 -1.69 -29.44 15.20
N HIS A 402 -2.08 -28.48 14.35
CA HIS A 402 -1.36 -28.19 13.11
C HIS A 402 -0.96 -26.72 13.02
N ALA A 403 0.13 -26.41 12.30
CA ALA A 403 0.47 -25.05 11.94
C ALA A 403 -0.35 -24.59 10.71
N ALA A 404 -0.86 -23.37 10.75
CA ALA A 404 -1.70 -22.82 9.68
C ALA A 404 -1.02 -22.83 8.31
N VAL A 405 0.26 -22.43 8.23
CA VAL A 405 1.01 -22.39 6.96
C VAL A 405 1.23 -23.77 6.35
N GLU A 406 1.37 -24.80 7.17
CA GLU A 406 1.50 -26.17 6.71
C GLU A 406 0.18 -26.67 6.09
N LEU A 407 -0.94 -26.43 6.76
CA LEU A 407 -2.26 -26.80 6.22
C LEU A 407 -2.60 -26.01 4.95
N LEU A 408 -2.30 -24.70 4.91
CA LEU A 408 -2.50 -23.91 3.69
C LEU A 408 -1.70 -24.46 2.51
N ARG A 409 -0.43 -24.84 2.75
CA ARG A 409 0.39 -25.48 1.72
C ARG A 409 -0.23 -26.78 1.23
N ARG A 410 -0.64 -27.67 2.13
CA ARG A 410 -1.25 -28.95 1.77
C ARG A 410 -2.57 -28.76 1.00
N ILE A 411 -3.37 -27.77 1.38
CA ILE A 411 -4.59 -27.39 0.63
C ILE A 411 -4.23 -26.88 -0.77
N SER A 412 -3.20 -26.02 -0.90
CA SER A 412 -2.77 -25.51 -2.20
C SER A 412 -2.18 -26.56 -3.11
N ASP A 413 -1.57 -27.61 -2.55
CA ASP A 413 -1.07 -28.78 -3.28
C ASP A 413 -2.20 -29.77 -3.66
N GLY A 414 -3.43 -29.51 -3.20
CA GLY A 414 -4.61 -30.35 -3.51
C GLY A 414 -4.67 -31.62 -2.67
N GLU A 415 -3.97 -31.67 -1.54
CA GLU A 415 -4.04 -32.81 -0.62
C GLU A 415 -5.43 -32.92 0.04
N ASP A 416 -5.91 -34.14 0.23
CA ASP A 416 -7.11 -34.39 1.02
C ASP A 416 -6.79 -34.21 2.52
N ILE A 417 -7.32 -33.14 3.08
CA ILE A 417 -7.14 -32.80 4.50
C ILE A 417 -8.17 -33.54 5.34
N PRO A 418 -7.75 -34.29 6.38
CA PRO A 418 -8.68 -34.83 7.37
C PRO A 418 -9.45 -33.70 8.04
N LEU A 419 -10.78 -33.69 7.90
CA LEU A 419 -11.63 -32.64 8.45
C LEU A 419 -12.52 -33.23 9.54
N PRO A 420 -12.30 -32.86 10.81
CA PRO A 420 -13.27 -33.17 11.87
C PRO A 420 -14.48 -32.24 11.78
N ASP A 421 -15.52 -32.59 12.51
CA ASP A 421 -16.77 -31.82 12.58
C ASP A 421 -16.57 -30.41 13.12
N ARG A 422 -15.59 -30.20 14.04
CA ARG A 422 -15.30 -28.93 14.69
C ARG A 422 -13.81 -28.62 14.64
N ILE A 423 -13.50 -27.40 14.30
CA ILE A 423 -12.13 -26.90 14.17
C ILE A 423 -11.98 -25.58 14.93
N VAL A 424 -10.89 -25.44 15.66
CA VAL A 424 -10.53 -24.17 16.30
C VAL A 424 -9.21 -23.66 15.72
N VAL A 425 -9.18 -22.38 15.32
CA VAL A 425 -7.99 -21.66 14.83
C VAL A 425 -7.55 -20.65 15.89
N ILE A 426 -6.29 -20.66 16.28
CA ILE A 426 -5.70 -19.71 17.24
C ILE A 426 -4.98 -18.60 16.48
N GLY A 427 -5.42 -17.35 16.63
CA GLY A 427 -4.78 -16.16 16.06
C GLY A 427 -5.76 -15.19 15.42
N GLY A 428 -5.39 -13.89 15.37
CA GLY A 428 -6.22 -12.79 14.89
C GLY A 428 -5.70 -12.12 13.61
N GLY A 429 -4.69 -12.69 12.90
CA GLY A 429 -4.12 -12.12 11.67
C GLY A 429 -4.73 -12.67 10.38
N ASN A 430 -4.33 -12.12 9.22
CA ASN A 430 -4.83 -12.53 7.90
C ASN A 430 -4.65 -14.03 7.63
N VAL A 431 -3.53 -14.63 8.06
CA VAL A 431 -3.27 -16.07 7.89
C VAL A 431 -4.30 -16.91 8.66
N ALA A 432 -4.76 -16.43 9.84
CA ALA A 432 -5.81 -17.11 10.59
C ALA A 432 -7.16 -17.05 9.85
N MET A 433 -7.47 -15.91 9.22
CA MET A 433 -8.66 -15.77 8.38
C MET A 433 -8.56 -16.68 7.15
N ASP A 434 -7.42 -16.70 6.47
CA ASP A 434 -7.21 -17.52 5.27
C ASP A 434 -7.37 -19.03 5.56
N ILE A 435 -6.76 -19.54 6.63
CA ILE A 435 -6.91 -20.96 6.98
C ILE A 435 -8.32 -21.29 7.49
N ALA A 436 -8.93 -20.44 8.32
CA ALA A 436 -10.27 -20.66 8.83
C ALA A 436 -11.31 -20.71 7.69
N ARG A 437 -11.22 -19.79 6.74
CA ARG A 437 -12.10 -19.74 5.56
C ARG A 437 -11.86 -20.93 4.63
N SER A 438 -10.60 -21.33 4.42
CA SER A 438 -10.26 -22.51 3.61
C SER A 438 -10.85 -23.78 4.21
N LEU A 439 -10.67 -24.00 5.51
CA LEU A 439 -11.24 -25.15 6.22
C LEU A 439 -12.77 -25.12 6.25
N GLY A 440 -13.36 -23.94 6.44
CA GLY A 440 -14.82 -23.74 6.38
C GLY A 440 -15.40 -24.11 5.01
N ARG A 441 -14.74 -23.71 3.91
CA ARG A 441 -15.12 -24.10 2.54
C ARG A 441 -15.05 -25.60 2.33
N LEU A 442 -13.95 -26.24 2.77
CA LEU A 442 -13.81 -27.69 2.70
C LEU A 442 -14.86 -28.42 3.54
N GLN A 443 -15.21 -27.93 4.74
CA GLN A 443 -16.30 -28.47 5.55
C GLN A 443 -17.65 -28.33 4.85
N ARG A 444 -17.92 -27.17 4.25
CA ARG A 444 -19.18 -26.95 3.52
C ARG A 444 -19.32 -27.88 2.32
N GLN A 445 -18.24 -28.09 1.57
CA GLN A 445 -18.20 -29.06 0.47
C GLN A 445 -18.46 -30.51 0.96
N ARG A 446 -17.85 -30.88 2.10
CA ARG A 446 -17.91 -32.26 2.60
C ARG A 446 -19.18 -32.55 3.42
N TYR A 447 -19.63 -31.59 4.23
CA TYR A 447 -20.67 -31.78 5.25
C TYR A 447 -21.89 -30.87 5.06
N GLY A 448 -21.86 -29.94 4.10
CA GLY A 448 -22.93 -28.95 3.88
C GLY A 448 -23.04 -27.89 4.98
N ARG A 449 -22.09 -27.82 5.91
CA ARG A 449 -22.08 -26.87 7.04
C ARG A 449 -20.66 -26.44 7.39
N VAL A 450 -20.55 -25.33 8.11
CA VAL A 450 -19.30 -24.79 8.63
C VAL A 450 -19.34 -24.82 10.15
N ASP A 451 -18.30 -25.35 10.79
CA ASP A 451 -18.10 -25.33 12.23
C ASP A 451 -16.62 -25.08 12.54
N VAL A 452 -16.20 -23.86 12.19
CA VAL A 452 -14.84 -23.34 12.43
C VAL A 452 -14.94 -22.13 13.32
N THR A 453 -14.16 -22.14 14.40
CA THR A 453 -14.06 -21.04 15.37
C THR A 453 -12.65 -20.48 15.38
N VAL A 454 -12.51 -19.17 15.26
CA VAL A 454 -11.25 -18.44 15.45
C VAL A 454 -11.22 -17.86 16.85
N SER A 455 -10.14 -18.11 17.61
CA SER A 455 -9.87 -17.55 18.93
C SER A 455 -8.70 -16.57 18.84
N ALA A 456 -8.94 -15.29 19.13
CA ALA A 456 -7.94 -14.23 19.07
C ALA A 456 -7.75 -13.53 20.42
N LEU A 457 -6.52 -13.09 20.69
CA LEU A 457 -6.18 -12.28 21.87
C LEU A 457 -6.81 -10.89 21.79
N GLU A 458 -6.88 -10.35 20.58
CA GLU A 458 -7.34 -9.00 20.28
C GLU A 458 -8.87 -8.90 20.42
N ASP A 459 -9.35 -7.72 20.75
CA ASP A 459 -10.73 -7.32 20.57
C ASP A 459 -10.98 -6.89 19.10
N PHE A 460 -12.24 -6.65 18.73
CA PHE A 460 -12.58 -6.32 17.33
C PHE A 460 -12.07 -4.95 16.86
N GLU A 461 -11.73 -4.03 17.77
CA GLU A 461 -11.19 -2.71 17.43
C GLU A 461 -9.69 -2.80 17.09
N HIS A 462 -8.99 -3.79 17.65
CA HIS A 462 -7.55 -3.98 17.52
C HIS A 462 -7.16 -5.24 16.75
N PHE A 463 -8.11 -5.84 16.03
CA PHE A 463 -7.86 -7.07 15.27
C PHE A 463 -6.75 -6.86 14.23
N LEU A 464 -5.84 -7.82 14.11
CA LEU A 464 -4.68 -7.72 13.22
C LEU A 464 -5.01 -8.01 11.75
N ALA A 465 -6.09 -8.76 11.50
CA ALA A 465 -6.56 -9.05 10.15
C ALA A 465 -7.16 -7.80 9.51
N ASP A 466 -7.06 -7.71 8.18
CA ASP A 466 -7.74 -6.70 7.40
C ASP A 466 -9.26 -6.74 7.72
N PRO A 467 -9.91 -5.58 7.98
CA PRO A 467 -11.34 -5.53 8.29
C PRO A 467 -12.22 -6.22 7.23
N GLN A 468 -11.82 -6.18 5.94
CA GLN A 468 -12.53 -6.87 4.87
C GLN A 468 -12.44 -8.40 5.04
N GLU A 469 -11.26 -8.95 5.36
CA GLU A 469 -11.07 -10.38 5.60
C GLU A 469 -11.88 -10.88 6.80
N LEU A 470 -11.91 -10.09 7.87
CA LEU A 470 -12.72 -10.40 9.07
C LEU A 470 -14.22 -10.40 8.75
N LYS A 471 -14.70 -9.42 7.98
CA LYS A 471 -16.08 -9.35 7.51
C LYS A 471 -16.43 -10.57 6.68
N GLU A 472 -15.63 -10.88 5.67
CA GLU A 472 -15.83 -12.01 4.76
C GLU A 472 -15.83 -13.36 5.49
N ALA A 473 -14.94 -13.55 6.47
CA ALA A 473 -14.91 -14.77 7.30
C ALA A 473 -16.25 -14.98 8.03
N ARG A 474 -16.79 -13.92 8.63
CA ARG A 474 -18.09 -13.98 9.31
C ARG A 474 -19.26 -14.26 8.36
N GLU A 475 -19.27 -13.63 7.17
CA GLU A 475 -20.26 -13.86 6.14
C GLU A 475 -20.24 -15.31 5.62
N GLU A 476 -19.07 -15.97 5.64
CA GLU A 476 -18.91 -17.38 5.27
C GLU A 476 -19.25 -18.35 6.41
N GLY A 477 -19.63 -17.84 7.58
CA GLY A 477 -20.08 -18.64 8.73
C GLY A 477 -18.98 -19.00 9.72
N ILE A 478 -17.80 -18.39 9.65
CA ILE A 478 -16.75 -18.57 10.63
C ILE A 478 -17.13 -17.82 11.91
N GLN A 479 -17.12 -18.52 13.05
CA GLN A 479 -17.26 -17.90 14.35
C GLN A 479 -15.94 -17.25 14.77
N VAL A 480 -15.96 -15.98 15.21
CA VAL A 480 -14.79 -15.28 15.68
C VAL A 480 -14.98 -14.85 17.13
N LEU A 481 -14.11 -15.33 17.99
CA LEU A 481 -14.08 -15.03 19.41
C LEU A 481 -12.94 -14.04 19.68
N GLN A 482 -13.31 -12.86 20.17
CA GLN A 482 -12.36 -11.83 20.58
C GLN A 482 -11.92 -12.04 22.05
N SER A 483 -10.79 -11.49 22.42
CA SER A 483 -10.28 -11.43 23.80
C SER A 483 -10.23 -12.81 24.48
N ARG A 484 -9.81 -13.85 23.71
CA ARG A 484 -9.66 -15.23 24.18
C ARG A 484 -8.22 -15.72 23.97
N GLY A 485 -7.49 -15.95 25.06
CA GLY A 485 -6.13 -16.45 25.04
C GLY A 485 -6.07 -17.97 25.23
N PRO A 486 -5.20 -18.68 24.49
CA PRO A 486 -5.06 -20.13 24.61
C PRO A 486 -4.40 -20.50 25.94
N LYS A 487 -4.97 -21.50 26.63
CA LYS A 487 -4.45 -22.04 27.90
C LYS A 487 -3.81 -23.42 27.73
N GLU A 488 -4.58 -24.35 27.17
CA GLU A 488 -4.13 -25.73 26.93
C GLU A 488 -4.94 -26.39 25.83
N MET A 489 -4.37 -27.40 25.17
CA MET A 489 -5.09 -28.36 24.35
C MET A 489 -5.71 -29.39 25.30
N ALA A 490 -7.02 -29.44 25.36
CA ALA A 490 -7.72 -30.41 26.19
C ALA A 490 -7.65 -31.79 25.55
N VAL A 491 -7.01 -32.75 26.21
CA VAL A 491 -6.85 -34.14 25.74
C VAL A 491 -7.54 -35.07 26.69
N GLY A 492 -8.36 -35.99 26.17
CA GLY A 492 -9.07 -36.97 26.96
C GLY A 492 -8.16 -38.12 27.43
N GLU A 493 -8.65 -38.93 28.39
CA GLU A 493 -7.92 -40.10 28.92
C GLU A 493 -7.53 -41.13 27.85
N ASN A 494 -8.28 -41.19 26.75
CA ASN A 494 -8.00 -42.04 25.59
C ASN A 494 -6.99 -41.43 24.61
N GLY A 495 -6.37 -40.32 24.94
CA GLY A 495 -5.44 -39.59 24.09
C GLY A 495 -6.08 -38.79 22.93
N LYS A 496 -7.40 -38.70 22.86
CA LYS A 496 -8.10 -37.94 21.82
C LYS A 496 -8.15 -36.44 22.17
N LEU A 497 -7.90 -35.58 21.16
CA LEU A 497 -8.11 -34.14 21.30
C LEU A 497 -9.61 -33.85 21.55
N LEU A 498 -9.91 -33.12 22.62
CA LEU A 498 -11.26 -32.70 22.96
C LEU A 498 -11.54 -31.25 22.54
N GLY A 499 -10.51 -30.43 22.38
CA GLY A 499 -10.61 -29.03 21.96
C GLY A 499 -9.56 -28.12 22.58
N LEU A 500 -9.81 -26.81 22.47
CA LEU A 500 -8.97 -25.76 23.04
C LEU A 500 -9.61 -25.17 24.29
N ARG A 501 -8.86 -25.12 25.40
CA ARG A 501 -9.23 -24.38 26.59
C ARG A 501 -8.64 -22.98 26.52
N THR A 502 -9.46 -21.96 26.73
CA THR A 502 -9.05 -20.56 26.68
C THR A 502 -9.38 -19.81 27.96
N LEU A 503 -8.69 -18.69 28.17
CA LEU A 503 -8.96 -17.72 29.23
C LEU A 503 -9.39 -16.39 28.65
N GLY A 504 -10.18 -15.61 29.38
CA GLY A 504 -10.46 -14.22 29.05
C GLY A 504 -9.18 -13.37 29.05
N VAL A 505 -9.02 -12.45 28.10
CA VAL A 505 -7.86 -11.54 28.01
C VAL A 505 -8.20 -10.23 28.69
N ILE A 506 -7.40 -9.85 29.70
CA ILE A 506 -7.51 -8.56 30.41
C ILE A 506 -6.72 -7.49 29.66
N SER A 507 -5.49 -7.81 29.24
CA SER A 507 -4.63 -6.93 28.46
C SER A 507 -3.63 -7.74 27.64
N ILE A 508 -3.21 -7.22 26.47
CA ILE A 508 -2.23 -7.87 25.58
C ILE A 508 -0.83 -7.31 25.84
N PHE A 509 -0.73 -6.04 26.17
CA PHE A 509 0.53 -5.33 26.35
C PHE A 509 0.69 -4.84 27.78
N ASP A 510 1.93 -4.74 28.23
CA ASP A 510 2.28 -4.10 29.50
C ASP A 510 2.26 -2.55 29.38
N GLU A 511 2.52 -1.86 30.48
CA GLU A 511 2.57 -0.39 30.54
C GLU A 511 3.66 0.24 29.64
N GLN A 512 4.64 -0.54 29.23
CA GLN A 512 5.71 -0.14 28.31
C GLN A 512 5.44 -0.52 26.85
N GLY A 513 4.23 -1.04 26.54
CA GLY A 513 3.83 -1.47 25.19
C GLY A 513 4.50 -2.77 24.72
N ARG A 514 5.06 -3.58 25.61
CA ARG A 514 5.64 -4.89 25.27
C ARG A 514 4.59 -5.96 25.36
N PHE A 515 4.63 -6.94 24.45
CA PHE A 515 3.71 -8.08 24.47
C PHE A 515 3.88 -8.90 25.76
N ALA A 516 2.88 -8.82 26.63
CA ALA A 516 2.81 -9.46 27.94
C ALA A 516 1.34 -9.70 28.32
N PRO A 517 0.66 -10.66 27.66
CA PRO A 517 -0.78 -10.86 27.87
C PRO A 517 -1.10 -11.29 29.31
N ARG A 518 -2.11 -10.64 29.89
CA ARG A 518 -2.67 -10.96 31.19
C ARG A 518 -4.06 -11.55 30.99
N TYR A 519 -4.35 -12.62 31.76
CA TYR A 519 -5.57 -13.40 31.63
C TYR A 519 -6.41 -13.35 32.88
N ASP A 520 -7.72 -13.46 32.73
CA ASP A 520 -8.69 -13.72 33.78
C ASP A 520 -8.81 -15.23 33.96
N ASN A 521 -8.30 -15.72 35.08
CA ASN A 521 -8.33 -17.15 35.41
C ASN A 521 -9.72 -17.67 35.79
N ASP A 522 -10.66 -16.78 36.10
CA ASP A 522 -12.03 -17.14 36.43
C ASP A 522 -12.94 -17.24 35.19
N ASP A 523 -12.50 -16.67 34.06
CA ASP A 523 -13.18 -16.78 32.75
C ASP A 523 -12.51 -17.86 31.89
N GLU A 524 -12.67 -19.10 32.26
CA GLU A 524 -12.18 -20.26 31.50
C GLU A 524 -13.28 -20.88 30.67
N GLN A 525 -12.99 -21.16 29.36
CA GLN A 525 -13.93 -21.78 28.45
C GLN A 525 -13.26 -22.89 27.65
N LEU A 526 -13.98 -24.02 27.46
CA LEU A 526 -13.59 -25.08 26.56
C LEU A 526 -14.31 -24.91 25.21
N HIS A 527 -13.54 -24.82 24.12
CA HIS A 527 -14.05 -24.84 22.75
C HIS A 527 -13.81 -26.25 22.16
N PRO A 528 -14.88 -27.07 22.07
CA PRO A 528 -14.72 -28.44 21.58
C PRO A 528 -14.23 -28.47 20.13
N ALA A 529 -13.20 -29.28 19.85
CA ALA A 529 -12.65 -29.42 18.52
C ALA A 529 -11.94 -30.77 18.33
N GLY A 530 -12.04 -31.33 17.14
CA GLY A 530 -11.26 -32.48 16.72
C GLY A 530 -9.95 -32.09 15.99
N MET A 531 -9.76 -30.80 15.72
CA MET A 531 -8.53 -30.22 15.17
C MET A 531 -8.33 -28.82 15.76
N VAL A 532 -7.09 -28.48 16.11
CA VAL A 532 -6.70 -27.11 16.47
C VAL A 532 -5.60 -26.65 15.52
N VAL A 533 -5.70 -25.41 15.04
CA VAL A 533 -4.74 -24.82 14.10
C VAL A 533 -4.08 -23.61 14.73
N GLU A 534 -2.76 -23.65 14.86
CA GLU A 534 -1.97 -22.55 15.39
C GLU A 534 -1.59 -21.56 14.27
N SER A 535 -2.05 -20.31 14.36
CA SER A 535 -1.78 -19.22 13.42
C SER A 535 -1.22 -17.99 14.15
N ILE A 536 -0.17 -18.18 14.94
CA ILE A 536 0.43 -17.19 15.84
C ILE A 536 1.77 -16.61 15.34
N GLY A 537 1.95 -16.62 14.04
CA GLY A 537 3.15 -16.14 13.35
C GLY A 537 4.01 -17.28 12.80
N GLN A 538 5.10 -16.87 12.17
CA GLN A 538 5.97 -17.74 11.35
C GLN A 538 7.43 -17.46 11.65
N MET A 539 8.32 -18.36 11.16
CA MET A 539 9.78 -18.25 11.27
C MET A 539 10.46 -18.83 10.03
N SER A 540 11.70 -18.39 9.80
CA SER A 540 12.53 -18.93 8.71
C SER A 540 13.12 -20.27 9.09
N ASP A 541 13.29 -21.14 8.10
CA ASP A 541 14.08 -22.37 8.20
C ASP A 541 15.56 -22.06 7.96
N VAL A 542 16.27 -21.68 9.01
CA VAL A 542 17.68 -21.27 8.92
C VAL A 542 18.65 -22.44 8.83
N ALA A 543 18.18 -23.68 9.04
CA ALA A 543 19.03 -24.88 8.97
C ALA A 543 19.71 -25.04 7.59
N ILE A 544 19.11 -24.51 6.53
CA ILE A 544 19.67 -24.54 5.18
C ILE A 544 21.03 -23.83 5.05
N LEU A 545 21.37 -22.92 5.96
CA LEU A 545 22.63 -22.18 5.95
C LEU A 545 23.80 -23.00 6.51
N GLY A 546 23.53 -24.06 7.27
CA GLY A 546 24.52 -24.80 8.04
C GLY A 546 25.02 -24.04 9.27
N ASP A 547 25.65 -24.78 10.19
CA ASP A 547 26.04 -24.21 11.50
C ASP A 547 27.15 -23.16 11.35
N GLU A 548 28.21 -23.43 10.54
CA GLU A 548 29.34 -22.51 10.36
C GLU A 548 28.91 -21.14 9.81
N LEU A 549 28.03 -21.13 8.79
CA LEU A 549 27.58 -19.89 8.20
C LEU A 549 26.61 -19.16 9.15
N THR A 550 25.75 -19.89 9.85
CA THR A 550 24.80 -19.35 10.83
C THR A 550 25.53 -18.63 11.99
N GLU A 551 26.66 -19.15 12.46
CA GLU A 551 27.51 -18.52 13.49
C GLU A 551 28.22 -17.24 13.00
N ARG A 552 28.51 -17.14 11.71
CA ARG A 552 29.17 -15.96 11.10
C ARG A 552 28.18 -14.84 10.78
N LEU A 553 26.87 -15.14 10.77
CA LEU A 553 25.81 -14.19 10.46
C LEU A 553 25.29 -13.53 11.74
N GLU A 554 24.85 -12.29 11.61
CA GLU A 554 24.27 -11.55 12.71
C GLU A 554 22.75 -11.68 12.72
N TRP A 555 22.16 -11.85 13.91
CA TRP A 555 20.72 -12.09 14.09
C TRP A 555 20.08 -11.06 15.03
N ASN A 556 18.88 -10.63 14.72
CA ASN A 556 18.06 -9.77 15.56
C ASN A 556 16.66 -10.36 15.72
N ARG A 557 16.34 -10.85 16.92
CA ARG A 557 15.03 -11.46 17.26
C ARG A 557 14.61 -12.57 16.27
N GLY A 558 15.54 -13.39 15.81
CA GLY A 558 15.30 -14.50 14.87
C GLY A 558 15.19 -14.08 13.40
N ARG A 559 15.49 -12.83 13.06
CA ARG A 559 15.64 -12.34 11.69
C ARG A 559 17.10 -12.09 11.37
N LEU A 560 17.49 -12.35 10.13
CA LEU A 560 18.84 -12.10 9.66
C LEU A 560 19.08 -10.59 9.58
N LYS A 561 20.17 -10.12 10.20
CA LYS A 561 20.58 -8.72 10.15
C LYS A 561 21.34 -8.45 8.86
N VAL A 562 20.96 -7.41 8.18
CA VAL A 562 21.62 -6.89 6.97
C VAL A 562 21.77 -5.37 7.06
N ASP A 563 22.64 -4.82 6.22
CA ASP A 563 22.73 -3.36 6.05
C ASP A 563 21.52 -2.80 5.26
N GLU A 564 21.54 -1.51 4.98
CA GLU A 564 20.47 -0.84 4.20
C GLU A 564 20.36 -1.38 2.78
N GLN A 565 21.41 -1.99 2.23
CA GLN A 565 21.50 -2.53 0.88
C GLN A 565 21.25 -4.05 0.82
N GLY A 566 20.93 -4.67 1.96
CA GLY A 566 20.64 -6.10 2.06
C GLY A 566 21.88 -6.99 2.16
N ARG A 567 23.07 -6.44 2.40
CA ARG A 567 24.32 -7.20 2.58
C ARG A 567 24.37 -7.77 3.98
N THR A 568 24.80 -9.03 4.08
CA THR A 568 25.08 -9.67 5.37
C THR A 568 26.52 -9.36 5.84
N ALA A 569 26.90 -9.87 7.01
CA ALA A 569 28.29 -9.85 7.47
C ALA A 569 29.25 -10.66 6.56
N VAL A 570 28.72 -11.46 5.65
CA VAL A 570 29.48 -12.31 4.72
C VAL A 570 29.48 -11.67 3.33
N PRO A 571 30.64 -11.29 2.75
CA PRO A 571 30.74 -10.41 1.58
C PRO A 571 30.06 -10.88 0.29
N TRP A 572 29.91 -12.20 0.09
CA TRP A 572 29.30 -12.79 -1.11
C TRP A 572 27.81 -13.10 -0.92
N LEU A 573 27.24 -12.82 0.27
CA LEU A 573 25.90 -13.22 0.68
C LEU A 573 25.01 -12.01 0.98
N TRP A 574 23.86 -11.97 0.33
CA TRP A 574 22.77 -11.01 0.56
C TRP A 574 21.52 -11.69 1.12
N SER A 575 20.63 -10.92 1.72
CA SER A 575 19.32 -11.44 2.10
C SER A 575 18.23 -10.37 1.92
N ALA A 576 17.00 -10.85 1.62
CA ALA A 576 15.83 -10.03 1.34
C ALA A 576 14.52 -10.67 1.80
N GLY A 577 13.47 -9.87 1.84
CA GLY A 577 12.10 -10.30 2.16
C GLY A 577 11.88 -10.59 3.63
N ASP A 578 10.92 -11.47 3.93
CA ASP A 578 10.43 -11.68 5.30
C ASP A 578 11.47 -12.27 6.26
N MET A 579 12.52 -12.88 5.76
CA MET A 579 13.67 -13.33 6.57
C MET A 579 14.41 -12.14 7.22
N VAL A 580 14.37 -10.97 6.60
CA VAL A 580 15.04 -9.74 7.04
C VAL A 580 14.05 -8.75 7.62
N ARG A 581 13.09 -8.35 6.81
CA ARG A 581 12.03 -7.40 7.15
C ARG A 581 10.77 -7.81 6.38
N GLY A 582 9.62 -7.65 6.92
CA GLY A 582 8.38 -8.02 6.27
C GLY A 582 7.30 -7.10 6.77
N PRO A 583 6.07 -7.23 6.47
CA PRO A 583 5.35 -8.52 6.54
C PRO A 583 4.53 -8.88 5.29
N ASP A 584 4.70 -8.27 4.15
CA ASP A 584 3.81 -8.45 3.02
C ASP A 584 4.53 -8.49 1.66
N VAL A 585 3.80 -8.90 0.62
CA VAL A 585 4.31 -9.08 -0.74
C VAL A 585 4.96 -7.81 -1.29
N VAL A 586 4.37 -6.63 -1.08
CA VAL A 586 4.91 -5.39 -1.67
C VAL A 586 6.22 -4.95 -1.01
N HIS A 587 6.44 -5.24 0.29
CA HIS A 587 7.72 -5.03 0.95
C HIS A 587 8.77 -6.02 0.46
N ALA A 588 8.38 -7.29 0.25
CA ALA A 588 9.28 -8.28 -0.32
C ALA A 588 9.73 -7.90 -1.75
N VAL A 589 8.83 -7.36 -2.57
CA VAL A 589 9.16 -6.81 -3.90
C VAL A 589 10.14 -5.64 -3.77
N ALA A 590 9.88 -4.68 -2.89
CA ALA A 590 10.78 -3.54 -2.66
C ALA A 590 12.17 -3.98 -2.20
N ASP A 591 12.24 -4.98 -1.32
CA ASP A 591 13.50 -5.58 -0.87
C ASP A 591 14.24 -6.26 -2.02
N GLY A 592 13.51 -6.98 -2.89
CA GLY A 592 14.08 -7.62 -4.09
C GLY A 592 14.75 -6.60 -5.01
N HIS A 593 14.09 -5.50 -5.33
CA HIS A 593 14.65 -4.41 -6.13
C HIS A 593 15.91 -3.81 -5.50
N ARG A 594 15.85 -3.51 -4.19
CA ARG A 594 16.97 -2.93 -3.46
C ARG A 594 18.19 -3.83 -3.46
N VAL A 595 18.00 -5.13 -3.19
CA VAL A 595 19.10 -6.09 -3.15
C VAL A 595 19.67 -6.36 -4.53
N ALA A 596 18.83 -6.44 -5.56
CA ALA A 596 19.29 -6.56 -6.95
C ALA A 596 20.19 -5.39 -7.36
N ALA A 597 19.79 -4.16 -7.04
CA ALA A 597 20.63 -2.97 -7.29
C ALA A 597 21.98 -3.05 -6.56
N SER A 598 21.99 -3.52 -5.31
CA SER A 598 23.21 -3.72 -4.52
C SER A 598 24.14 -4.77 -5.13
N ILE A 599 23.60 -5.94 -5.50
CA ILE A 599 24.35 -7.01 -6.14
C ILE A 599 24.95 -6.52 -7.47
N HIS A 600 24.15 -5.89 -8.30
CA HIS A 600 24.58 -5.35 -9.59
C HIS A 600 25.76 -4.37 -9.44
N ALA A 601 25.65 -3.40 -8.52
CA ALA A 601 26.70 -2.42 -8.26
C ALA A 601 28.03 -3.06 -7.83
N VAL A 602 27.98 -4.09 -6.98
CA VAL A 602 29.18 -4.82 -6.54
C VAL A 602 29.81 -5.60 -7.71
N LEU A 603 29.00 -6.29 -8.51
CA LEU A 603 29.49 -7.07 -9.64
C LEU A 603 30.07 -6.20 -10.77
N GLN A 604 29.52 -5.00 -11.00
CA GLN A 604 30.10 -4.01 -11.92
C GLN A 604 31.49 -3.55 -11.46
N GLN A 605 31.64 -3.14 -10.20
CA GLN A 605 32.92 -2.71 -9.64
C GLN A 605 34.00 -3.79 -9.75
N GLN A 606 33.65 -5.05 -9.51
CA GLN A 606 34.56 -6.19 -9.70
C GLN A 606 34.97 -6.39 -11.15
N THR A 607 34.12 -6.07 -12.11
CA THR A 607 34.44 -6.16 -13.54
C THR A 607 35.39 -5.05 -13.98
N GLU A 608 35.14 -3.81 -13.52
CA GLU A 608 36.01 -2.66 -13.79
C GLU A 608 37.42 -2.82 -13.15
N ALA A 609 37.50 -3.46 -11.99
CA ALA A 609 38.79 -3.72 -11.33
C ALA A 609 39.63 -4.83 -12.02
N LEU A 610 39.02 -5.65 -12.88
CA LEU A 610 39.67 -6.72 -13.63
C LEU A 610 40.00 -6.33 -15.08
N SER A 611 39.42 -5.24 -15.60
CA SER A 611 39.68 -4.65 -16.93
C SER A 611 40.83 -3.64 -16.86
#